data_7a212413da3285f64526f2b23561167b
#
_entry.id   7a212413da3285f64526f2b23561167b
#
_cell.length_a   1.000
_cell.length_b   1.000
_cell.length_c   1.000
_cell.angle_alpha   90.00
_cell.angle_beta   90.00
_cell.angle_gamma   90.00
#
_symmetry.space_group_name_H-M   'P 1'
#
loop_
_entity.id
_entity.type
_entity.pdbx_description
1 polymer ?
#
loop_
_entity_poly.entity_id
_entity_poly.type
_entity_poly.pdbx_seq_one_letter_code
_entity_poly.pdbx_strand_id
1 'polypeptide(L)'
;MSDIEQLDTEMSPLKSLILPSPNDMSITLENVLALEALEARLRAILPEQYRHSYEEVMPVSMGSAGLKYDADGRVTWDQIWGSFCDLAMAGGPPHRGTLLQPATAEAISQNPNAHLRVMEEIRRGISLVTRLPMQPAASGSWVRMQCRSTGMAGWLVRAIVMENILARHEAETLFLPAGPDFRLAKEIKNVITATAKTCHYWTDHMSAEQHESIDAMIANSSIESELIEPALPSEVDADPDGYRSIVDAMTREITARTGRACFANRYVGWIGVDCPSVRSAIWMMRAMTVENVLARREDTVLFLPAHPRFASQGRMTRLVHTFERIHSLHAAKKFEQ
;
A
#
# COMPACT_ATOMS: atom_id res chain seq x y z
N MET A 1 53.98 -31.93 37.08
CA MET A 1 52.81 -31.35 37.78
C MET A 1 52.16 -30.48 36.76
N SER A 2 51.07 -30.97 36.23
CA SER A 2 50.34 -30.55 35.07
C SER A 2 49.10 -29.83 35.49
N ASP A 3 48.91 -28.62 34.99
CA ASP A 3 47.63 -27.91 35.04
C ASP A 3 47.01 -27.94 33.63
N ILE A 4 45.93 -28.70 33.52
CA ILE A 4 45.08 -28.75 32.36
C ILE A 4 43.99 -27.73 32.60
N GLU A 5 44.05 -26.60 31.88
CA GLU A 5 42.95 -25.65 31.82
C GLU A 5 41.80 -26.22 31.00
N GLN A 6 40.63 -26.28 31.63
CA GLN A 6 39.36 -26.64 31.05
C GLN A 6 38.87 -25.48 30.16
N LEU A 7 38.69 -25.77 28.88
CA LEU A 7 37.93 -24.96 27.95
C LEU A 7 36.44 -25.24 28.17
N ASP A 8 35.77 -24.39 28.91
CA ASP A 8 34.31 -24.34 28.95
C ASP A 8 33.79 -23.78 27.63
N THR A 9 33.29 -24.68 26.79
CA THR A 9 32.53 -24.31 25.61
C THR A 9 31.13 -23.97 26.04
N GLU A 10 30.81 -22.68 26.12
CA GLU A 10 29.42 -22.19 26.28
C GLU A 10 28.62 -22.63 25.04
N MET A 11 27.92 -23.73 25.17
CA MET A 11 26.82 -24.08 24.27
C MET A 11 25.63 -23.16 24.59
N SER A 12 25.40 -22.20 23.70
CA SER A 12 24.16 -21.43 23.67
C SER A 12 22.96 -22.38 23.69
N PRO A 13 21.97 -22.17 24.58
CA PRO A 13 20.82 -23.07 24.62
C PRO A 13 20.03 -22.93 23.33
N LEU A 14 19.99 -24.00 22.55
CA LEU A 14 18.99 -24.21 21.54
C LEU A 14 17.62 -23.96 22.20
N LYS A 15 16.96 -22.85 21.82
CA LYS A 15 15.56 -22.62 22.19
C LYS A 15 14.81 -23.86 21.80
N SER A 16 14.31 -24.60 22.77
CA SER A 16 13.52 -25.80 22.58
C SER A 16 12.38 -25.50 21.61
N LEU A 17 12.43 -26.10 20.42
CA LEU A 17 11.26 -26.18 19.56
C LEU A 17 10.19 -26.92 20.35
N ILE A 18 9.23 -26.20 20.88
CA ILE A 18 8.03 -26.80 21.44
C ILE A 18 7.26 -27.35 20.24
N LEU A 19 7.34 -28.64 20.01
CA LEU A 19 6.52 -29.31 19.02
C LEU A 19 5.04 -29.16 19.44
N PRO A 20 4.17 -28.71 18.53
CA PRO A 20 2.75 -28.54 18.84
C PRO A 20 2.11 -29.88 19.22
N SER A 21 1.13 -29.84 20.10
CA SER A 21 0.32 -31.00 20.48
C SER A 21 -0.38 -31.58 19.24
N PRO A 22 -0.57 -32.93 19.15
CA PRO A 22 -1.22 -33.57 18.00
C PRO A 22 -2.63 -33.09 17.67
N ASN A 23 -3.27 -32.33 18.56
CA ASN A 23 -4.58 -31.72 18.37
C ASN A 23 -4.56 -30.27 17.89
N ASP A 24 -3.39 -29.65 17.69
CA ASP A 24 -3.26 -28.29 17.18
C ASP A 24 -3.03 -28.36 15.66
N MET A 25 -4.09 -28.65 14.92
CA MET A 25 -4.10 -28.88 13.46
C MET A 25 -3.81 -27.65 12.61
N SER A 26 -3.29 -26.53 13.15
CA SER A 26 -3.16 -25.27 12.41
C SER A 26 -1.75 -24.92 11.95
N ILE A 27 -0.69 -25.57 12.43
CA ILE A 27 0.69 -25.18 12.09
C ILE A 27 1.45 -26.38 11.52
N THR A 28 1.46 -26.49 10.20
CA THR A 28 2.37 -27.43 9.51
C THR A 28 3.74 -26.77 9.30
N LEU A 29 4.80 -27.59 9.15
CA LEU A 29 6.15 -27.10 8.78
C LEU A 29 6.09 -26.25 7.49
N GLU A 30 5.24 -26.63 6.55
CA GLU A 30 5.02 -25.89 5.31
C GLU A 30 4.51 -24.46 5.57
N ASN A 31 3.54 -24.29 6.49
CA ASN A 31 3.03 -22.98 6.88
C ASN A 31 4.09 -22.12 7.56
N VAL A 32 4.97 -22.73 8.38
CA VAL A 32 6.09 -21.99 9.02
C VAL A 32 7.06 -21.49 7.96
N LEU A 33 7.49 -22.33 7.04
CA LEU A 33 8.40 -21.94 5.96
C LEU A 33 7.76 -20.89 5.01
N ALA A 34 6.48 -21.04 4.71
CA ALA A 34 5.75 -20.07 3.89
C ALA A 34 5.62 -18.70 4.60
N LEU A 35 5.39 -18.70 5.92
CA LEU A 35 5.35 -17.49 6.73
C LEU A 35 6.72 -16.81 6.77
N GLU A 36 7.80 -17.54 7.02
CA GLU A 36 9.17 -17.01 7.02
C GLU A 36 9.54 -16.39 5.66
N ALA A 37 9.21 -17.05 4.55
CA ALA A 37 9.43 -16.53 3.20
C ALA A 37 8.61 -15.25 2.93
N LEU A 38 7.35 -15.19 3.38
CA LEU A 38 6.51 -14.00 3.28
C LEU A 38 7.08 -12.84 4.11
N GLU A 39 7.48 -13.11 5.36
CA GLU A 39 8.07 -12.12 6.26
C GLU A 39 9.40 -11.57 5.71
N ALA A 40 10.22 -12.40 5.07
CA ALA A 40 11.44 -11.95 4.40
C ALA A 40 11.14 -10.96 3.27
N ARG A 41 10.10 -11.24 2.45
CA ARG A 41 9.66 -10.32 1.38
C ARG A 41 9.05 -9.04 1.94
N LEU A 42 8.29 -9.11 3.04
CA LEU A 42 7.76 -7.94 3.74
C LEU A 42 8.90 -7.01 4.19
N ARG A 43 9.95 -7.59 4.79
CA ARG A 43 11.12 -6.82 5.20
C ARG A 43 11.89 -6.20 4.03
N ALA A 44 11.94 -6.89 2.90
CA ALA A 44 12.66 -6.42 1.72
C ALA A 44 12.09 -5.13 1.12
N ILE A 45 10.77 -4.93 1.18
CA ILE A 45 10.10 -3.73 0.65
C ILE A 45 10.01 -2.57 1.65
N LEU A 46 10.37 -2.79 2.93
CA LEU A 46 10.31 -1.76 3.95
C LEU A 46 11.64 -1.00 4.06
N PRO A 47 11.61 0.32 4.31
CA PRO A 47 12.79 1.04 4.76
C PRO A 47 13.46 0.34 5.92
N GLU A 48 14.79 0.39 5.99
CA GLU A 48 15.59 -0.41 6.92
C GLU A 48 15.17 -0.21 8.39
N GLN A 49 14.84 1.00 8.77
CA GLN A 49 14.39 1.35 10.11
C GLN A 49 13.11 0.63 10.56
N TYR A 50 12.31 0.12 9.62
CA TYR A 50 11.05 -0.58 9.91
C TYR A 50 11.13 -2.10 9.76
N ARG A 51 12.28 -2.66 9.38
CA ARG A 51 12.43 -4.10 9.13
C ARG A 51 12.25 -4.94 10.38
N HIS A 52 12.57 -4.40 11.55
CA HIS A 52 12.57 -5.11 12.83
C HIS A 52 11.51 -4.65 13.82
N SER A 53 10.93 -3.47 13.62
CA SER A 53 10.04 -2.83 14.60
C SER A 53 8.65 -2.51 14.06
N TYR A 54 8.29 -3.01 12.88
CA TYR A 54 7.03 -2.64 12.26
C TYR A 54 5.77 -3.08 13.03
N GLU A 55 5.90 -4.06 13.91
CA GLU A 55 4.81 -4.51 14.79
C GLU A 55 4.63 -3.58 15.99
N GLU A 56 5.65 -2.82 16.33
CA GLU A 56 5.72 -1.90 17.45
C GLU A 56 5.55 -0.44 17.05
N VAL A 57 5.44 -0.15 15.74
CA VAL A 57 5.28 1.21 15.24
C VAL A 57 3.99 1.81 15.80
N MET A 58 4.16 2.70 16.77
CA MET A 58 3.07 3.53 17.27
C MET A 58 2.82 4.67 16.30
N PRO A 59 1.55 4.91 15.92
CA PRO A 59 1.23 6.01 15.05
C PRO A 59 1.68 7.34 15.67
N VAL A 60 2.70 7.95 15.08
CA VAL A 60 3.07 9.32 15.44
C VAL A 60 2.12 10.24 14.67
N SER A 61 1.26 10.95 15.41
CA SER A 61 0.43 11.98 14.81
C SER A 61 1.34 13.04 14.19
N MET A 62 1.27 13.20 12.86
CA MET A 62 1.80 14.42 12.27
C MET A 62 0.98 15.59 12.79
N GLY A 63 1.57 16.42 13.59
CA GLY A 63 1.11 17.78 13.69
C GLY A 63 1.15 18.37 12.27
N SER A 64 0.00 18.43 11.60
CA SER A 64 -0.06 19.08 10.30
C SER A 64 0.29 20.54 10.53
N ALA A 65 1.52 20.93 10.19
CA ALA A 65 1.85 22.34 10.12
C ALA A 65 0.83 23.01 9.20
N GLY A 66 0.29 24.14 9.62
CA GLY A 66 -0.59 24.96 8.80
C GLY A 66 0.11 25.29 7.47
N LEU A 67 -0.66 25.59 6.44
CA LEU A 67 -0.08 26.06 5.18
C LEU A 67 0.71 27.34 5.45
N LYS A 68 1.91 27.41 4.88
CA LYS A 68 2.76 28.59 4.87
C LYS A 68 2.73 29.20 3.47
N TYR A 69 2.78 30.50 3.38
CA TYR A 69 2.66 31.24 2.13
C TYR A 69 3.89 32.12 1.92
N ASP A 70 4.30 32.25 0.67
CA ASP A 70 5.28 33.24 0.24
C ASP A 70 4.68 34.66 0.10
N ALA A 71 5.49 35.61 -0.34
CA ALA A 71 5.07 37.01 -0.53
C ALA A 71 4.00 37.17 -1.62
N ASP A 72 3.93 36.21 -2.57
CA ASP A 72 2.96 36.20 -3.67
C ASP A 72 1.67 35.45 -3.29
N GLY A 73 1.54 35.00 -2.03
CA GLY A 73 0.38 34.25 -1.53
C GLY A 73 0.32 32.81 -2.03
N ARG A 74 1.43 32.24 -2.51
CA ARG A 74 1.52 30.82 -2.92
C ARG A 74 2.01 29.96 -1.77
N VAL A 75 1.49 28.72 -1.68
CA VAL A 75 1.94 27.78 -0.64
C VAL A 75 3.39 27.39 -0.84
N THR A 76 4.21 27.53 0.20
CA THR A 76 5.61 27.06 0.27
C THR A 76 5.64 25.61 0.70
N TRP A 77 5.32 24.69 -0.22
CA TRP A 77 5.15 23.26 0.07
C TRP A 77 6.41 22.60 0.68
N ASP A 78 7.60 23.10 0.38
CA ASP A 78 8.89 22.68 0.92
C ASP A 78 9.11 23.11 2.39
N GLN A 79 8.29 24.00 2.93
CA GLN A 79 8.42 24.55 4.28
C GLN A 79 7.33 24.10 5.27
N ILE A 80 6.38 23.26 4.83
CA ILE A 80 5.26 22.81 5.69
C ILE A 80 5.62 21.59 6.55
N TRP A 81 6.85 21.08 6.42
CA TRP A 81 7.30 19.87 7.10
C TRP A 81 7.74 20.20 8.53
N GLY A 82 7.04 19.64 9.51
CA GLY A 82 7.48 19.69 10.93
C GLY A 82 8.11 18.37 11.38
N SER A 83 7.53 17.26 10.95
CA SER A 83 8.03 15.90 11.16
C SER A 83 7.33 14.98 10.15
N PHE A 84 7.99 13.91 9.72
CA PHE A 84 7.34 12.87 8.93
C PHE A 84 6.61 11.92 9.87
N CYS A 85 5.38 11.54 9.54
CA CYS A 85 4.76 10.39 10.17
C CYS A 85 5.37 9.11 9.64
N ASP A 86 5.23 8.05 10.40
CA ASP A 86 5.53 6.70 9.94
C ASP A 86 4.71 6.37 8.68
N LEU A 87 5.33 5.61 7.79
CA LEU A 87 4.65 5.11 6.58
C LEU A 87 3.46 4.24 6.97
N ALA A 88 2.32 4.41 6.30
CA ALA A 88 1.19 3.49 6.43
C ALA A 88 1.58 2.06 6.04
N MET A 89 2.48 1.90 5.06
CA MET A 89 3.11 0.62 4.71
C MET A 89 3.83 -0.03 5.89
N ALA A 90 4.43 0.74 6.78
CA ALA A 90 5.16 0.26 7.96
C ALA A 90 4.31 0.19 9.23
N GLY A 91 3.01 0.48 9.15
CA GLY A 91 2.09 0.46 10.28
C GLY A 91 1.68 1.82 10.80
N GLY A 92 2.24 2.90 10.26
CA GLY A 92 1.85 4.26 10.60
C GLY A 92 0.41 4.61 10.18
N PRO A 93 -0.12 5.73 10.64
CA PRO A 93 -1.43 6.20 10.21
C PRO A 93 -1.37 6.67 8.75
N PRO A 94 -2.38 6.35 7.92
CA PRO A 94 -2.47 6.90 6.59
C PRO A 94 -2.77 8.41 6.64
N HIS A 95 -2.33 9.17 5.63
CA HIS A 95 -2.62 10.60 5.53
C HIS A 95 -4.12 10.91 5.50
N ARG A 96 -4.90 9.98 4.94
CA ARG A 96 -6.36 10.06 4.96
C ARG A 96 -6.97 8.83 5.60
N GLY A 97 -8.01 9.05 6.40
CA GLY A 97 -8.83 7.97 6.94
C GLY A 97 -9.77 7.34 5.90
N THR A 98 -9.97 8.00 4.73
CA THR A 98 -10.83 7.55 3.63
C THR A 98 -10.11 7.69 2.30
N LEU A 99 -10.51 6.86 1.32
CA LEU A 99 -9.88 6.86 -0.01
C LEU A 99 -10.06 8.19 -0.74
N LEU A 100 -8.98 8.71 -1.29
CA LEU A 100 -8.96 9.80 -2.25
C LEU A 100 -8.80 9.24 -3.66
N GLN A 101 -9.77 9.53 -4.53
CA GLN A 101 -9.83 9.02 -5.91
C GLN A 101 -9.83 10.17 -6.92
N PRO A 102 -9.45 9.94 -8.19
CA PRO A 102 -9.57 10.92 -9.25
C PRO A 102 -11.04 11.25 -9.52
N ALA A 103 -11.29 12.47 -9.97
CA ALA A 103 -12.63 12.90 -10.37
C ALA A 103 -13.10 12.16 -11.64
N THR A 104 -14.42 12.05 -11.77
CA THR A 104 -15.05 11.53 -12.99
C THR A 104 -14.96 12.56 -14.13
N ALA A 105 -15.07 12.10 -15.38
CA ALA A 105 -15.07 12.97 -16.55
C ALA A 105 -16.21 14.00 -16.48
N GLU A 106 -17.36 13.61 -15.92
CA GLU A 106 -18.50 14.51 -15.72
C GLU A 106 -18.17 15.64 -14.74
N ALA A 107 -17.63 15.32 -13.57
CA ALA A 107 -17.22 16.34 -12.58
C ALA A 107 -16.19 17.32 -13.14
N ILE A 108 -15.24 16.83 -13.95
CA ILE A 108 -14.25 17.66 -14.64
C ILE A 108 -14.94 18.58 -15.66
N SER A 109 -15.86 18.05 -16.46
CA SER A 109 -16.57 18.83 -17.48
C SER A 109 -17.45 19.92 -16.92
N GLN A 110 -17.99 19.73 -15.72
CA GLN A 110 -18.78 20.73 -15.00
C GLN A 110 -17.92 21.89 -14.45
N ASN A 111 -16.65 21.63 -14.09
CA ASN A 111 -15.76 22.61 -13.48
C ASN A 111 -14.32 22.54 -14.03
N PRO A 112 -14.08 22.68 -15.34
CA PRO A 112 -12.77 22.45 -15.97
C PRO A 112 -11.68 23.41 -15.46
N ASN A 113 -12.02 24.66 -15.23
CA ASN A 113 -11.06 25.67 -14.75
C ASN A 113 -10.64 25.42 -13.29
N ALA A 114 -11.55 24.92 -12.43
CA ALA A 114 -11.20 24.52 -11.07
C ALA A 114 -10.27 23.28 -11.11
N HIS A 115 -10.60 22.34 -11.96
CA HIS A 115 -9.77 21.14 -12.15
C HIS A 115 -8.35 21.48 -12.60
N LEU A 116 -8.18 22.34 -13.59
CA LEU A 116 -6.85 22.77 -14.07
C LEU A 116 -6.04 23.46 -12.97
N ARG A 117 -6.67 24.33 -12.16
CA ARG A 117 -6.00 24.95 -11.00
C ARG A 117 -5.52 23.92 -9.97
N VAL A 118 -6.34 22.92 -9.68
CA VAL A 118 -5.98 21.84 -8.76
C VAL A 118 -4.81 21.03 -9.31
N MET A 119 -4.89 20.61 -10.57
CA MET A 119 -3.80 19.86 -11.22
C MET A 119 -2.49 20.63 -11.21
N GLU A 120 -2.53 21.93 -11.52
CA GLU A 120 -1.32 22.75 -11.53
C GLU A 120 -0.74 22.93 -10.12
N GLU A 121 -1.58 23.10 -9.09
CA GLU A 121 -1.10 23.23 -7.71
C GLU A 121 -0.50 21.92 -7.18
N ILE A 122 -1.12 20.76 -7.46
CA ILE A 122 -0.54 19.45 -7.12
C ILE A 122 0.79 19.26 -7.85
N ARG A 123 0.83 19.53 -9.16
CA ARG A 123 2.05 19.43 -9.97
C ARG A 123 3.17 20.30 -9.40
N ARG A 124 2.87 21.57 -9.11
CA ARG A 124 3.82 22.54 -8.52
C ARG A 124 4.33 22.06 -7.16
N GLY A 125 3.41 21.64 -6.30
CA GLY A 125 3.75 21.17 -4.96
C GLY A 125 4.63 19.94 -4.97
N ILE A 126 4.29 18.93 -5.76
CA ILE A 126 5.09 17.69 -5.87
C ILE A 126 6.47 18.00 -6.46
N SER A 127 6.54 18.79 -7.54
CA SER A 127 7.83 19.19 -8.13
C SER A 127 8.74 19.87 -7.12
N LEU A 128 8.17 20.77 -6.29
CA LEU A 128 8.92 21.52 -5.28
C LEU A 128 9.48 20.60 -4.18
N VAL A 129 8.70 19.64 -3.71
CA VAL A 129 9.06 18.79 -2.56
C VAL A 129 9.88 17.54 -2.94
N THR A 130 9.68 16.99 -4.14
CA THR A 130 10.36 15.77 -4.58
C THR A 130 11.52 16.03 -5.53
N ARG A 131 11.52 17.19 -6.19
CA ARG A 131 12.44 17.57 -7.27
C ARG A 131 12.40 16.60 -8.47
N LEU A 132 11.35 15.79 -8.57
CA LEU A 132 11.14 14.89 -9.70
C LEU A 132 10.43 15.61 -10.84
N PRO A 133 10.71 15.25 -12.10
CA PRO A 133 10.05 15.84 -13.24
C PRO A 133 8.55 15.57 -13.25
N MET A 134 7.78 16.63 -13.45
CA MET A 134 6.34 16.55 -13.60
C MET A 134 5.95 16.80 -15.05
N GLN A 135 5.10 15.93 -15.60
CA GLN A 135 4.57 16.16 -16.94
C GLN A 135 3.56 17.33 -16.92
N PRO A 136 3.42 18.07 -18.02
CA PRO A 136 2.39 19.10 -18.14
C PRO A 136 0.99 18.52 -17.84
N ALA A 137 0.12 19.34 -17.28
CA ALA A 137 -1.28 18.98 -17.09
C ALA A 137 -1.90 18.62 -18.46
N ALA A 138 -2.23 17.35 -18.64
CA ALA A 138 -2.96 16.87 -19.80
C ALA A 138 -4.46 16.80 -19.48
N SER A 139 -5.29 16.61 -20.49
CA SER A 139 -6.70 16.29 -20.28
C SER A 139 -6.82 15.01 -19.46
N GLY A 140 -7.61 15.03 -18.39
CA GLY A 140 -7.85 13.86 -17.54
C GLY A 140 -7.74 14.19 -16.05
N SER A 141 -7.98 13.20 -15.22
CA SER A 141 -8.07 13.31 -13.76
C SER A 141 -6.76 12.95 -13.01
N TRP A 142 -5.63 12.88 -13.75
CA TRP A 142 -4.37 12.41 -13.22
C TRP A 142 -3.24 13.41 -13.41
N VAL A 143 -2.55 13.74 -12.32
CA VAL A 143 -1.25 14.40 -12.34
C VAL A 143 -0.17 13.34 -12.55
N ARG A 144 0.80 13.60 -13.44
CA ARG A 144 1.83 12.65 -13.86
C ARG A 144 3.21 13.06 -13.36
N MET A 145 3.86 12.18 -12.64
CA MET A 145 5.21 12.34 -12.13
C MET A 145 6.15 11.32 -12.77
N GLN A 146 7.31 11.75 -13.25
CA GLN A 146 8.33 10.86 -13.79
C GLN A 146 9.21 10.36 -12.64
N CYS A 147 9.16 9.07 -12.36
CA CYS A 147 10.05 8.39 -11.42
C CYS A 147 11.40 8.07 -12.05
N ARG A 148 12.38 7.71 -11.23
CA ARG A 148 13.74 7.37 -11.69
C ARG A 148 13.83 5.96 -12.26
N SER A 149 12.93 5.06 -11.86
CA SER A 149 12.83 3.69 -12.34
C SER A 149 11.40 3.19 -12.25
N THR A 150 11.10 2.10 -12.97
CA THR A 150 9.83 1.38 -12.87
C THR A 150 9.63 0.81 -11.46
N GLY A 151 10.70 0.36 -10.79
CA GLY A 151 10.66 -0.11 -9.42
C GLY A 151 10.28 0.99 -8.45
N MET A 152 10.85 2.20 -8.60
CA MET A 152 10.40 3.37 -7.84
C MET A 152 8.91 3.62 -8.03
N ALA A 153 8.43 3.70 -9.27
CA ALA A 153 7.02 3.95 -9.55
C ALA A 153 6.12 2.88 -8.95
N GLY A 154 6.45 1.62 -9.13
CA GLY A 154 5.70 0.48 -8.58
C GLY A 154 5.70 0.42 -7.06
N TRP A 155 6.81 0.76 -6.39
CA TRP A 155 6.87 0.85 -4.94
C TRP A 155 6.03 2.03 -4.41
N LEU A 156 6.16 3.21 -5.06
CA LEU A 156 5.39 4.40 -4.69
C LEU A 156 3.89 4.19 -4.81
N VAL A 157 3.41 3.51 -5.86
CA VAL A 157 1.98 3.14 -5.99
C VAL A 157 1.52 2.37 -4.76
N ARG A 158 2.27 1.36 -4.35
CA ARG A 158 1.93 0.53 -3.19
C ARG A 158 1.90 1.35 -1.90
N ALA A 159 2.92 2.16 -1.67
CA ALA A 159 3.03 3.00 -0.48
C ALA A 159 1.94 4.09 -0.43
N ILE A 160 1.65 4.77 -1.57
CA ILE A 160 0.66 5.84 -1.65
C ILE A 160 -0.78 5.29 -1.51
N VAL A 161 -1.06 4.11 -2.07
CA VAL A 161 -2.38 3.49 -1.91
C VAL A 161 -2.65 3.13 -0.45
N MET A 162 -1.64 2.72 0.30
CA MET A 162 -1.76 2.50 1.75
C MET A 162 -1.99 3.79 2.54
N GLU A 163 -1.62 4.97 1.99
CA GLU A 163 -1.99 6.29 2.53
C GLU A 163 -3.44 6.70 2.21
N ASN A 164 -4.23 5.78 1.66
CA ASN A 164 -5.61 5.99 1.18
C ASN A 164 -5.71 7.05 0.07
N ILE A 165 -4.74 7.07 -0.83
CA ILE A 165 -4.74 7.87 -2.04
C ILE A 165 -4.55 6.92 -3.22
N LEU A 166 -5.54 6.87 -4.13
CA LEU A 166 -5.44 6.01 -5.31
C LEU A 166 -4.30 6.49 -6.21
N ALA A 167 -3.39 5.59 -6.54
CA ALA A 167 -2.30 5.82 -7.47
C ALA A 167 -2.19 4.66 -8.45
N ARG A 168 -1.65 4.93 -9.63
CA ARG A 168 -1.32 3.94 -10.67
C ARG A 168 0.05 4.25 -11.25
N HIS A 169 0.64 3.33 -11.98
CA HIS A 169 1.83 3.63 -12.77
C HIS A 169 1.80 2.92 -14.13
N GLU A 170 2.46 3.52 -15.10
CA GLU A 170 2.79 2.93 -16.39
C GLU A 170 4.29 3.13 -16.61
N ALA A 171 5.04 2.04 -16.65
CA ALA A 171 6.49 2.07 -16.62
C ALA A 171 6.99 2.98 -15.47
N GLU A 172 7.73 4.03 -15.77
CA GLU A 172 8.29 4.97 -14.80
C GLU A 172 7.36 6.15 -14.47
N THR A 173 6.19 6.24 -15.09
CA THR A 173 5.25 7.34 -14.86
C THR A 173 4.27 6.96 -13.75
N LEU A 174 4.29 7.74 -12.66
CA LEU A 174 3.32 7.65 -11.57
C LEU A 174 2.14 8.60 -11.84
N PHE A 175 0.92 8.11 -11.63
CA PHE A 175 -0.33 8.83 -11.77
C PHE A 175 -0.95 9.08 -10.40
N LEU A 176 -1.23 10.35 -10.10
CA LEU A 176 -1.79 10.81 -8.83
C LEU A 176 -3.14 11.48 -9.06
N PRO A 177 -4.13 11.33 -8.17
CA PRO A 177 -5.48 11.78 -8.42
C PRO A 177 -5.61 13.30 -8.32
N ALA A 178 -6.49 13.85 -9.13
CA ALA A 178 -6.94 15.23 -9.05
C ALA A 178 -8.46 15.33 -9.29
N GLY A 179 -9.10 16.35 -8.71
CA GLY A 179 -10.51 16.62 -8.89
C GLY A 179 -10.82 18.10 -8.70
N PRO A 180 -11.86 18.64 -9.37
CA PRO A 180 -12.20 20.06 -9.29
C PRO A 180 -12.65 20.50 -7.88
N ASP A 181 -13.07 19.59 -7.04
CA ASP A 181 -13.52 19.76 -5.67
C ASP A 181 -12.40 19.65 -4.62
N PHE A 182 -11.16 19.37 -5.06
CA PHE A 182 -10.02 19.24 -4.14
C PHE A 182 -9.67 20.60 -3.54
N ARG A 183 -9.69 20.63 -2.21
CA ARG A 183 -9.39 21.82 -1.41
C ARG A 183 -7.92 21.89 -1.06
N LEU A 184 -7.36 23.09 -1.10
CA LEU A 184 -5.93 23.36 -0.87
C LEU A 184 -5.42 22.77 0.45
N ALA A 185 -6.14 23.04 1.56
CA ALA A 185 -5.74 22.62 2.90
C ALA A 185 -6.11 21.17 3.24
N LYS A 186 -6.70 20.42 2.31
CA LYS A 186 -7.16 19.04 2.54
C LYS A 186 -6.66 18.10 1.44
N GLU A 187 -7.43 17.93 0.37
CA GLU A 187 -7.16 16.92 -0.66
C GLU A 187 -5.84 17.19 -1.38
N ILE A 188 -5.59 18.42 -1.83
CA ILE A 188 -4.33 18.84 -2.47
C ILE A 188 -3.16 18.62 -1.52
N LYS A 189 -3.27 19.11 -0.28
CA LYS A 189 -2.25 18.91 0.75
C LYS A 189 -1.96 17.43 0.97
N ASN A 190 -2.99 16.58 1.07
CA ASN A 190 -2.81 15.16 1.31
C ASN A 190 -2.09 14.46 0.15
N VAL A 191 -2.42 14.77 -1.11
CA VAL A 191 -1.71 14.21 -2.28
C VAL A 191 -0.24 14.60 -2.24
N ILE A 192 0.06 15.90 -2.04
CA ILE A 192 1.44 16.39 -2.01
C ILE A 192 2.21 15.78 -0.84
N THR A 193 1.62 15.75 0.37
CA THR A 193 2.32 15.27 1.56
C THR A 193 2.54 13.76 1.56
N ALA A 194 1.57 12.97 1.10
CA ALA A 194 1.76 11.53 0.96
C ALA A 194 2.84 11.20 -0.08
N THR A 195 2.82 11.89 -1.23
CA THR A 195 3.84 11.70 -2.27
C THR A 195 5.22 12.10 -1.77
N ALA A 196 5.35 13.24 -1.11
CA ALA A 196 6.63 13.69 -0.56
C ALA A 196 7.18 12.72 0.48
N LYS A 197 6.33 12.28 1.41
CA LYS A 197 6.71 11.31 2.44
C LYS A 197 7.21 10.00 1.83
N THR A 198 6.46 9.43 0.90
CA THR A 198 6.84 8.16 0.27
C THR A 198 8.09 8.31 -0.59
N CYS A 199 8.25 9.41 -1.35
CA CYS A 199 9.48 9.70 -2.08
C CYS A 199 10.68 9.86 -1.13
N HIS A 200 10.53 10.55 -0.01
CA HIS A 200 11.58 10.69 0.99
C HIS A 200 12.04 9.32 1.52
N TYR A 201 11.11 8.44 1.88
CA TYR A 201 11.49 7.09 2.33
C TYR A 201 12.20 6.28 1.24
N TRP A 202 11.76 6.38 0.00
CA TRP A 202 12.46 5.74 -1.11
C TRP A 202 13.88 6.27 -1.26
N THR A 203 14.06 7.61 -1.28
CA THR A 203 15.36 8.22 -1.61
C THR A 203 16.36 8.19 -0.47
N ASP A 204 15.89 8.37 0.77
CA ASP A 204 16.77 8.67 1.91
C ASP A 204 16.85 7.54 2.95
N HIS A 205 15.93 6.54 2.88
CA HIS A 205 15.84 5.46 3.86
C HIS A 205 15.92 4.05 3.25
N MET A 206 16.12 3.94 1.96
CA MET A 206 16.31 2.66 1.27
C MET A 206 17.68 2.62 0.59
N SER A 207 18.38 1.47 0.70
CA SER A 207 19.70 1.32 0.10
C SER A 207 19.61 1.08 -1.41
N ALA A 208 20.75 1.25 -2.11
CA ALA A 208 20.84 0.95 -3.53
C ALA A 208 20.50 -0.51 -3.85
N GLU A 209 20.95 -1.44 -2.99
CA GLU A 209 20.66 -2.87 -3.13
C GLU A 209 19.16 -3.16 -2.97
N GLN A 210 18.47 -2.40 -2.09
CA GLN A 210 17.01 -2.52 -1.99
C GLN A 210 16.31 -2.02 -3.26
N HIS A 211 16.76 -0.88 -3.81
CA HIS A 211 16.21 -0.36 -5.05
C HIS A 211 16.37 -1.40 -6.18
N GLU A 212 17.56 -1.97 -6.35
CA GLU A 212 17.82 -3.01 -7.36
C GLU A 212 16.95 -4.26 -7.15
N SER A 213 16.80 -4.69 -5.91
CA SER A 213 15.95 -5.85 -5.55
C SER A 213 14.48 -5.59 -5.88
N ILE A 214 13.98 -4.39 -5.61
CA ILE A 214 12.59 -4.01 -5.90
C ILE A 214 12.41 -3.82 -7.41
N ASP A 215 13.36 -3.19 -8.11
CA ASP A 215 13.36 -3.06 -9.56
C ASP A 215 13.30 -4.45 -10.23
N ALA A 216 14.11 -5.40 -9.77
CA ALA A 216 14.09 -6.77 -10.27
C ALA A 216 12.76 -7.48 -9.98
N MET A 217 12.21 -7.32 -8.79
CA MET A 217 10.91 -7.90 -8.40
C MET A 217 9.76 -7.38 -9.28
N ILE A 218 9.78 -6.10 -9.62
CA ILE A 218 8.74 -5.47 -10.45
C ILE A 218 8.95 -5.77 -11.94
N ALA A 219 10.20 -5.74 -12.44
CA ALA A 219 10.52 -6.02 -13.84
C ALA A 219 10.27 -7.47 -14.25
N ASN A 220 10.49 -8.42 -13.32
CA ASN A 220 10.27 -9.85 -13.55
C ASN A 220 8.79 -10.27 -13.44
N SER A 221 7.88 -9.31 -13.41
CA SER A 221 6.44 -9.56 -13.34
C SER A 221 5.97 -10.23 -14.64
N SER A 222 5.82 -11.55 -14.61
CA SER A 222 5.05 -12.31 -15.61
C SER A 222 3.56 -11.93 -15.52
N ILE A 223 2.75 -12.36 -16.49
CA ILE A 223 1.28 -12.17 -16.43
C ILE A 223 0.70 -12.72 -15.11
N GLU A 224 1.31 -13.77 -14.56
CA GLU A 224 0.91 -14.36 -13.27
C GLU A 224 1.32 -13.52 -12.06
N SER A 225 2.29 -12.62 -12.21
CA SER A 225 2.78 -11.73 -11.15
C SER A 225 2.41 -10.26 -11.37
N GLU A 226 1.58 -9.96 -12.39
CA GLU A 226 1.10 -8.59 -12.63
C GLU A 226 0.34 -8.06 -11.41
N LEU A 227 0.54 -6.76 -11.12
CA LEU A 227 -0.13 -6.08 -10.02
C LEU A 227 -1.65 -6.11 -10.21
N ILE A 228 -2.38 -6.61 -9.23
CA ILE A 228 -3.83 -6.59 -9.20
C ILE A 228 -4.28 -5.23 -8.63
N GLU A 229 -4.94 -4.45 -9.46
CA GLU A 229 -5.37 -3.08 -9.18
C GLU A 229 -6.90 -2.95 -9.16
N PRO A 230 -7.46 -1.95 -8.46
CA PRO A 230 -8.89 -1.68 -8.46
C PRO A 230 -9.35 -1.08 -9.78
N ALA A 231 -10.62 -1.28 -10.12
CA ALA A 231 -11.26 -0.55 -11.21
C ALA A 231 -11.41 0.93 -10.88
N LEU A 232 -11.29 1.77 -11.90
CA LEU A 232 -11.72 3.17 -11.84
C LEU A 232 -13.23 3.28 -12.03
N PRO A 233 -13.86 4.37 -11.57
CA PRO A 233 -15.29 4.61 -11.85
C PRO A 233 -15.65 4.46 -13.33
N SER A 234 -14.85 5.02 -14.24
CA SER A 234 -15.10 4.91 -15.68
C SER A 234 -15.00 3.47 -16.23
N GLU A 235 -14.19 2.61 -15.59
CA GLU A 235 -14.09 1.20 -16.00
C GLU A 235 -15.28 0.39 -15.47
N VAL A 236 -15.84 0.79 -14.33
CA VAL A 236 -17.08 0.22 -13.79
C VAL A 236 -18.28 0.69 -14.58
N ASP A 237 -18.32 1.97 -14.96
CA ASP A 237 -19.40 2.53 -15.81
C ASP A 237 -19.43 1.87 -17.20
N ALA A 238 -18.28 1.45 -17.72
CA ALA A 238 -18.19 0.74 -18.99
C ALA A 238 -18.71 -0.72 -18.95
N ASP A 239 -18.66 -1.36 -17.77
CA ASP A 239 -19.16 -2.74 -17.57
C ASP A 239 -19.71 -2.92 -16.13
N PRO A 240 -20.84 -2.32 -15.79
CA PRO A 240 -21.41 -2.33 -14.45
C PRO A 240 -21.93 -3.73 -14.04
N ASP A 241 -22.40 -4.52 -14.96
CA ASP A 241 -22.91 -5.87 -14.70
C ASP A 241 -21.77 -6.86 -14.44
N GLY A 242 -20.70 -6.78 -15.25
CA GLY A 242 -19.48 -7.53 -15.02
C GLY A 242 -18.84 -7.17 -13.67
N TYR A 243 -18.79 -5.88 -13.34
CA TYR A 243 -18.30 -5.44 -12.03
C TYR A 243 -19.13 -6.02 -10.87
N ARG A 244 -20.46 -5.93 -10.93
CA ARG A 244 -21.35 -6.46 -9.90
C ARG A 244 -21.17 -7.98 -9.75
N SER A 245 -21.10 -8.70 -10.85
CA SER A 245 -20.87 -10.16 -10.83
C SER A 245 -19.56 -10.53 -10.15
N ILE A 246 -18.47 -9.78 -10.39
CA ILE A 246 -17.17 -10.00 -9.74
C ILE A 246 -17.25 -9.68 -8.24
N VAL A 247 -17.85 -8.57 -7.85
CA VAL A 247 -18.02 -8.18 -6.43
C VAL A 247 -18.78 -9.25 -5.66
N ASP A 248 -19.90 -9.74 -6.22
CA ASP A 248 -20.72 -10.79 -5.61
C ASP A 248 -19.97 -12.12 -5.51
N ALA A 249 -19.23 -12.50 -6.56
CA ALA A 249 -18.42 -13.70 -6.57
C ALA A 249 -17.28 -13.63 -5.54
N MET A 250 -16.52 -12.54 -5.51
CA MET A 250 -15.43 -12.34 -4.55
C MET A 250 -15.94 -12.34 -3.10
N THR A 251 -17.02 -11.62 -2.82
CA THR A 251 -17.64 -11.56 -1.49
C THR A 251 -18.03 -12.95 -1.01
N ARG A 252 -18.70 -13.73 -1.87
CA ARG A 252 -19.11 -15.10 -1.56
C ARG A 252 -17.91 -16.01 -1.31
N GLU A 253 -16.91 -15.99 -2.21
CA GLU A 253 -15.73 -16.86 -2.11
C GLU A 253 -14.87 -16.54 -0.88
N ILE A 254 -14.59 -15.25 -0.62
CA ILE A 254 -13.82 -14.83 0.57
C ILE A 254 -14.54 -15.24 1.84
N THR A 255 -15.85 -14.97 1.94
CA THR A 255 -16.64 -15.34 3.11
C THR A 255 -16.66 -16.85 3.31
N ALA A 256 -16.87 -17.63 2.25
CA ALA A 256 -16.93 -19.08 2.33
C ALA A 256 -15.59 -19.72 2.78
N ARG A 257 -14.45 -19.18 2.32
CA ARG A 257 -13.11 -19.72 2.59
C ARG A 257 -12.52 -19.28 3.93
N THR A 258 -12.89 -18.09 4.40
CA THR A 258 -12.23 -17.47 5.57
C THR A 258 -13.18 -17.18 6.72
N GLY A 259 -14.49 -17.27 6.51
CA GLY A 259 -15.50 -16.86 7.51
C GLY A 259 -15.54 -15.36 7.77
N ARG A 260 -14.80 -14.53 7.01
CA ARG A 260 -14.75 -13.08 7.24
C ARG A 260 -15.92 -12.38 6.58
N ALA A 261 -16.46 -11.37 7.28
CA ALA A 261 -17.48 -10.50 6.72
C ALA A 261 -16.87 -9.60 5.63
N CYS A 262 -17.57 -9.49 4.50
CA CYS A 262 -17.19 -8.63 3.38
C CYS A 262 -18.19 -7.48 3.23
N PHE A 263 -17.67 -6.31 2.86
CA PHE A 263 -18.44 -5.09 2.64
C PHE A 263 -18.26 -4.63 1.19
N ALA A 264 -19.30 -4.81 0.38
CA ALA A 264 -19.37 -4.23 -0.96
C ALA A 264 -19.92 -2.79 -0.87
N ASN A 265 -19.73 -2.00 -1.92
CA ASN A 265 -20.39 -0.71 -2.14
C ASN A 265 -19.91 0.49 -1.30
N ARG A 266 -18.84 0.38 -0.52
CA ARG A 266 -18.28 1.55 0.16
C ARG A 266 -17.44 2.42 -0.77
N TYR A 267 -16.66 1.78 -1.66
CA TYR A 267 -15.82 2.43 -2.65
C TYR A 267 -15.87 1.66 -3.96
N VAL A 268 -15.99 2.37 -5.07
CA VAL A 268 -15.87 1.78 -6.42
C VAL A 268 -14.49 1.17 -6.58
N GLY A 269 -14.43 -0.03 -7.14
CA GLY A 269 -13.19 -0.77 -7.34
C GLY A 269 -12.66 -1.51 -6.09
N TRP A 270 -13.38 -1.49 -4.95
CA TRP A 270 -12.90 -2.09 -3.71
C TRP A 270 -13.95 -2.90 -2.97
N ILE A 271 -13.51 -4.01 -2.37
CA ILE A 271 -14.27 -4.82 -1.42
C ILE A 271 -13.57 -4.72 -0.06
N GLY A 272 -14.31 -4.30 0.97
CA GLY A 272 -13.83 -4.30 2.34
C GLY A 272 -13.98 -5.68 2.98
N VAL A 273 -12.98 -6.11 3.73
CA VAL A 273 -12.98 -7.35 4.52
C VAL A 273 -12.65 -7.00 5.97
N ASP A 274 -13.48 -7.46 6.91
CA ASP A 274 -13.25 -7.20 8.32
C ASP A 274 -12.10 -8.05 8.87
N CYS A 275 -11.17 -7.40 9.55
CA CYS A 275 -10.02 -8.04 10.21
C CYS A 275 -10.21 -8.00 11.74
N PRO A 276 -9.62 -8.96 12.50
CA PRO A 276 -9.78 -9.04 13.95
C PRO A 276 -9.28 -7.81 14.71
N SER A 277 -8.30 -7.13 14.18
CA SER A 277 -7.68 -5.96 14.80
C SER A 277 -7.00 -5.07 13.77
N VAL A 278 -6.66 -3.85 14.16
CA VAL A 278 -5.85 -2.93 13.34
C VAL A 278 -4.49 -3.56 12.98
N ARG A 279 -3.83 -4.24 13.94
CA ARG A 279 -2.57 -4.94 13.70
C ARG A 279 -2.71 -6.02 12.63
N SER A 280 -3.78 -6.81 12.69
CA SER A 280 -4.12 -7.82 11.67
C SER A 280 -4.33 -7.19 10.30
N ALA A 281 -5.10 -6.09 10.24
CA ALA A 281 -5.36 -5.38 8.99
C ALA A 281 -4.07 -4.81 8.38
N ILE A 282 -3.16 -4.25 9.18
CA ILE A 282 -1.85 -3.76 8.74
C ILE A 282 -1.01 -4.90 8.16
N TRP A 283 -0.88 -6.01 8.89
CA TRP A 283 -0.07 -7.14 8.45
C TRP A 283 -0.61 -7.74 7.15
N MET A 284 -1.92 -8.00 7.09
CA MET A 284 -2.56 -8.56 5.89
C MET A 284 -2.47 -7.61 4.70
N MET A 285 -2.65 -6.30 4.90
CA MET A 285 -2.48 -5.30 3.86
C MET A 285 -1.10 -5.38 3.21
N ARG A 286 -0.05 -5.46 4.03
CA ARG A 286 1.34 -5.56 3.56
C ARG A 286 1.60 -6.90 2.89
N ALA A 287 1.09 -8.00 3.46
CA ALA A 287 1.20 -9.33 2.89
C ALA A 287 0.54 -9.42 1.50
N MET A 288 -0.66 -8.85 1.32
CA MET A 288 -1.31 -8.75 0.01
C MET A 288 -0.45 -7.96 -0.98
N THR A 289 0.14 -6.86 -0.52
CA THR A 289 0.94 -5.98 -1.38
C THR A 289 2.21 -6.65 -1.91
N VAL A 290 2.91 -7.45 -1.11
CA VAL A 290 4.09 -8.21 -1.60
C VAL A 290 3.72 -9.40 -2.48
N GLU A 291 2.46 -9.80 -2.47
CA GLU A 291 1.89 -10.78 -3.40
C GLU A 291 1.29 -10.11 -4.66
N ASN A 292 1.68 -8.86 -4.94
CA ASN A 292 1.23 -8.08 -6.08
C ASN A 292 -0.30 -7.84 -6.13
N VAL A 293 -0.92 -7.66 -4.98
CA VAL A 293 -2.31 -7.22 -4.84
C VAL A 293 -2.32 -5.88 -4.13
N LEU A 294 -2.75 -4.81 -4.78
CA LEU A 294 -2.93 -3.53 -4.10
C LEU A 294 -3.92 -3.69 -2.95
N ALA A 295 -3.53 -3.25 -1.78
CA ALA A 295 -4.38 -3.30 -0.61
C ALA A 295 -4.22 -2.00 0.20
N ARG A 296 -5.30 -1.62 0.86
CA ARG A 296 -5.34 -0.48 1.78
C ARG A 296 -6.28 -0.80 2.94
N ARG A 297 -6.28 0.03 3.97
CA ARG A 297 -7.14 -0.20 5.13
C ARG A 297 -7.79 1.09 5.65
N GLU A 298 -8.89 0.91 6.34
CA GLU A 298 -9.49 1.92 7.22
C GLU A 298 -9.82 1.21 8.53
N ASP A 299 -9.17 1.61 9.61
CA ASP A 299 -9.24 0.93 10.91
C ASP A 299 -8.97 -0.60 10.77
N THR A 300 -9.96 -1.43 11.08
CA THR A 300 -9.90 -2.89 10.97
C THR A 300 -10.31 -3.41 9.59
N VAL A 301 -10.83 -2.58 8.71
CA VAL A 301 -11.29 -3.02 7.39
C VAL A 301 -10.14 -2.99 6.38
N LEU A 302 -9.79 -4.15 5.86
CA LEU A 302 -8.89 -4.32 4.73
C LEU A 302 -9.68 -4.18 3.43
N PHE A 303 -9.21 -3.35 2.51
CA PHE A 303 -9.80 -3.18 1.18
C PHE A 303 -8.96 -3.90 0.13
N LEU A 304 -9.61 -4.80 -0.60
CA LEU A 304 -9.07 -5.56 -1.72
C LEU A 304 -9.61 -5.03 -3.04
N PRO A 305 -8.82 -5.03 -4.13
CA PRO A 305 -9.27 -4.52 -5.42
C PRO A 305 -10.35 -5.41 -6.04
N ALA A 306 -11.29 -4.78 -6.73
CA ALA A 306 -12.27 -5.43 -7.58
C ALA A 306 -12.32 -4.74 -8.94
N HIS A 307 -12.41 -5.53 -10.03
CA HIS A 307 -12.39 -5.01 -11.39
C HIS A 307 -13.20 -5.92 -12.32
N PRO A 308 -14.03 -5.41 -13.25
CA PRO A 308 -14.81 -6.25 -14.16
C PRO A 308 -13.93 -7.23 -14.97
N ARG A 309 -12.71 -6.84 -15.33
CA ARG A 309 -11.75 -7.71 -16.05
C ARG A 309 -11.26 -8.92 -15.25
N PHE A 310 -11.57 -9.04 -13.96
CA PHE A 310 -11.12 -10.18 -13.15
C PHE A 310 -11.79 -11.50 -13.53
N ALA A 311 -12.94 -11.45 -14.25
CA ALA A 311 -13.57 -12.62 -14.83
C ALA A 311 -12.68 -13.32 -15.88
N SER A 312 -11.88 -12.54 -16.59
CA SER A 312 -10.88 -13.04 -17.53
C SER A 312 -9.53 -13.25 -16.85
N GLN A 313 -8.71 -14.18 -17.35
CA GLN A 313 -7.31 -14.39 -16.93
C GLN A 313 -7.11 -14.93 -15.50
N GLY A 314 -8.15 -15.46 -14.84
CA GLY A 314 -8.01 -16.07 -13.50
C GLY A 314 -7.59 -15.12 -12.37
N ARG A 315 -7.63 -13.78 -12.58
CA ARG A 315 -7.19 -12.78 -11.60
C ARG A 315 -8.02 -12.81 -10.32
N MET A 316 -9.34 -13.01 -10.42
CA MET A 316 -10.21 -13.18 -9.26
C MET A 316 -9.78 -14.39 -8.43
N THR A 317 -9.59 -15.53 -9.08
CA THR A 317 -9.16 -16.78 -8.41
C THR A 317 -7.81 -16.59 -7.73
N ARG A 318 -6.83 -15.97 -8.41
CA ARG A 318 -5.53 -15.65 -7.82
C ARG A 318 -5.66 -14.78 -6.58
N LEU A 319 -6.44 -13.70 -6.64
CA LEU A 319 -6.65 -12.79 -5.51
C LEU A 319 -7.28 -13.52 -4.32
N VAL A 320 -8.35 -14.28 -4.55
CA VAL A 320 -9.06 -15.01 -3.50
C VAL A 320 -8.16 -16.06 -2.84
N HIS A 321 -7.41 -16.85 -3.63
CA HIS A 321 -6.45 -17.83 -3.10
C HIS A 321 -5.31 -17.15 -2.33
N THR A 322 -4.80 -16.02 -2.85
CA THR A 322 -3.76 -15.25 -2.14
C THR A 322 -4.29 -14.76 -0.79
N PHE A 323 -5.51 -14.22 -0.76
CA PHE A 323 -6.13 -13.77 0.49
C PHE A 323 -6.37 -14.93 1.47
N GLU A 324 -6.92 -16.05 1.01
CA GLU A 324 -7.13 -17.26 1.82
C GLU A 324 -5.81 -17.77 2.45
N ARG A 325 -4.74 -17.86 1.64
CA ARG A 325 -3.40 -18.25 2.11
C ARG A 325 -2.86 -17.28 3.16
N ILE A 326 -2.93 -15.97 2.89
CA ILE A 326 -2.48 -14.93 3.84
C ILE A 326 -3.30 -14.98 5.12
N HIS A 327 -4.61 -15.17 5.03
CA HIS A 327 -5.49 -15.32 6.19
C HIS A 327 -5.09 -16.54 7.04
N SER A 328 -4.77 -17.67 6.42
CA SER A 328 -4.32 -18.89 7.11
C SER A 328 -2.95 -18.69 7.76
N LEU A 329 -1.99 -18.05 7.07
CA LEU A 329 -0.68 -17.71 7.63
C LEU A 329 -0.79 -16.72 8.80
N HIS A 330 -1.72 -15.75 8.70
CA HIS A 330 -2.00 -14.82 9.79
C HIS A 330 -2.53 -15.54 11.03
N ALA A 331 -3.42 -16.53 10.86
CA ALA A 331 -3.92 -17.33 11.97
C ALA A 331 -2.82 -18.19 12.62
N ALA A 332 -1.84 -18.66 11.83
CA ALA A 332 -0.68 -19.39 12.31
C ALA A 332 0.36 -18.49 13.02
N LYS A 333 0.41 -17.21 12.64
CA LYS A 333 1.23 -16.20 13.33
C LYS A 333 0.59 -15.91 14.69
N LYS A 334 1.08 -16.55 15.75
CA LYS A 334 0.69 -16.19 17.12
C LYS A 334 1.14 -14.75 17.36
N PHE A 335 0.24 -13.79 17.20
CA PHE A 335 0.45 -12.48 17.79
C PHE A 335 0.42 -12.72 19.30
N GLU A 336 1.58 -12.67 19.93
CA GLU A 336 1.65 -12.63 21.39
C GLU A 336 0.75 -11.49 21.85
N GLN A 337 -0.24 -11.84 22.65
CA GLN A 337 -1.22 -10.92 23.24
C GLN A 337 -0.54 -9.99 24.24
#